data_3cfd3a3fd7433660a8367be576e2d2ea
#
_entry.id   3cfd3a3fd7433660a8367be576e2d2ea
#
_cell.length_a   1.000
_cell.length_b   1.000
_cell.length_c   1.000
_cell.angle_alpha   90.00
_cell.angle_beta   90.00
_cell.angle_gamma   90.00
#
_symmetry.space_group_name_H-M   'P 1'
#
loop_
_entity.id
_entity.type
_entity.pdbx_description
1 polymer ?
#
loop_
_entity_poly.entity_id
_entity_poly.type
_entity_poly.pdbx_seq_one_letter_code
_entity_poly.pdbx_strand_id
1 'polypeptide(L)'
;MNQKYSYIYNKVKSMVAKAMFSTLFPLLPLSMGISTLTSCGAEDSISRRFHCRFTFHTQNHPGNTLEIALNGFGTYTFVSASYKNNIWHIYSTPNDGRNKTEDIRITAAPELQYAKVYNLGANNGIIIGNSNFNKYRAYDRQCPNCIDQYGGTNFPLNWNSANRQQVICAKCHRIYDLEYGNIIDGADGSRLMEYSLSYGTATNGTGKVISVYN
;
A
#
# COMPACT_ATOMS: atom_id res chain seq x y z
N MET A 1 18.09 37.29 62.18
CA MET A 1 17.73 36.66 60.91
C MET A 1 16.94 37.67 60.10
N ASN A 2 17.51 38.24 59.33
CA ASN A 2 17.75 38.96 58.07
C ASN A 2 16.61 39.85 57.62
N GLN A 3 16.75 41.17 57.93
CA GLN A 3 15.93 42.26 57.34
C GLN A 3 15.91 42.26 55.79
N LYS A 4 16.90 41.62 55.17
CA LYS A 4 17.02 41.51 53.72
C LYS A 4 15.91 40.66 53.05
N TYR A 5 15.44 39.64 53.75
CA TYR A 5 14.36 38.73 53.21
C TYR A 5 12.97 39.37 53.33
N SER A 6 12.76 40.17 54.36
CA SER A 6 11.50 40.93 54.55
C SER A 6 11.30 41.98 53.43
N TYR A 7 12.38 42.67 53.04
CA TYR A 7 12.35 43.68 52.00
C TYR A 7 12.01 43.11 50.61
N ILE A 8 12.62 41.94 50.28
CA ILE A 8 12.39 41.27 48.99
C ILE A 8 10.95 40.74 48.94
N TYR A 9 10.46 40.14 49.99
CA TYR A 9 9.08 39.61 50.07
C TYR A 9 8.02 40.70 49.85
N ASN A 10 8.20 41.88 50.52
CA ASN A 10 7.26 42.99 50.38
C ASN A 10 7.32 43.67 48.99
N LYS A 11 8.52 43.67 48.33
CA LYS A 11 8.68 44.22 46.99
C LYS A 11 8.04 43.33 45.93
N VAL A 12 8.10 42.02 46.09
CA VAL A 12 7.43 41.05 45.19
C VAL A 12 5.91 41.13 45.35
N LYS A 13 5.41 41.25 46.59
CA LYS A 13 3.97 41.39 46.87
C LYS A 13 3.39 42.66 46.29
N SER A 14 4.13 43.77 46.30
CA SER A 14 3.72 45.06 45.68
C SER A 14 3.71 45.00 44.15
N MET A 15 4.62 44.23 43.51
CA MET A 15 4.58 44.05 42.04
C MET A 15 3.43 43.19 41.57
N VAL A 16 3.08 42.14 42.31
CA VAL A 16 1.92 41.29 41.97
C VAL A 16 0.59 42.02 42.15
N ALA A 17 0.48 42.88 43.16
CA ALA A 17 -0.76 43.65 43.39
C ALA A 17 -0.99 44.76 42.34
N LYS A 18 0.06 45.27 41.69
CA LYS A 18 -0.07 46.30 40.63
C LYS A 18 -0.38 45.71 39.26
N ALA A 19 -0.16 44.40 39.05
CA ALA A 19 -0.47 43.72 37.79
C ALA A 19 -1.94 43.29 37.65
N MET A 20 -2.76 43.39 38.70
CA MET A 20 -4.14 42.92 38.68
C MET A 20 -5.22 44.01 38.45
N PHE A 21 -4.85 45.28 38.24
CA PHE A 21 -5.82 46.38 38.10
C PHE A 21 -5.58 47.27 36.88
N SER A 22 -5.32 46.68 35.72
CA SER A 22 -5.34 47.47 34.48
C SER A 22 -5.52 46.57 33.25
N THR A 23 -6.71 45.99 33.13
CA THR A 23 -7.19 45.54 31.81
C THR A 23 -8.67 45.87 31.71
N LEU A 24 -8.94 47.10 31.31
CA LEU A 24 -10.19 47.47 30.68
C LEU A 24 -10.32 46.63 29.41
N PHE A 25 -11.28 45.70 29.39
CA PHE A 25 -11.63 44.89 28.24
C PHE A 25 -12.31 45.81 27.20
N PRO A 26 -11.71 46.00 26.00
CA PRO A 26 -12.53 46.46 24.87
C PRO A 26 -13.28 45.23 24.32
N LEU A 27 -14.59 45.35 24.16
CA LEU A 27 -15.44 44.44 23.42
C LEU A 27 -14.89 44.31 21.99
N LEU A 28 -14.15 43.23 21.72
CA LEU A 28 -13.89 42.79 20.36
C LEU A 28 -15.02 41.84 19.90
N PRO A 29 -15.53 42.01 18.68
CA PRO A 29 -16.55 41.12 18.16
C PRO A 29 -15.99 39.71 18.04
N LEU A 30 -16.74 38.76 18.57
CA LEU A 30 -16.49 37.34 18.46
C LEU A 30 -16.60 36.92 16.97
N SER A 31 -15.52 37.09 16.19
CA SER A 31 -15.42 36.42 14.92
C SER A 31 -15.31 34.92 15.22
N MET A 32 -16.41 34.19 15.07
CA MET A 32 -16.42 32.77 15.00
C MET A 32 -15.53 32.38 13.80
N GLY A 33 -14.23 32.17 14.07
CA GLY A 33 -13.36 31.43 13.18
C GLY A 33 -13.93 30.02 13.09
N ILE A 34 -14.66 29.73 12.02
CA ILE A 34 -14.98 28.39 11.62
C ILE A 34 -13.61 27.76 11.31
N SER A 35 -13.04 27.09 12.32
CA SER A 35 -11.94 26.16 12.08
C SER A 35 -12.53 25.08 11.20
N THR A 36 -12.35 25.20 9.90
CA THR A 36 -12.53 24.07 9.00
C THR A 36 -11.53 23.01 9.48
N LEU A 37 -12.02 22.06 10.26
CA LEU A 37 -11.36 20.79 10.44
C LEU A 37 -11.26 20.23 9.03
N THR A 38 -10.16 20.50 8.34
CA THR A 38 -9.77 19.68 7.22
C THR A 38 -9.58 18.29 7.82
N SER A 39 -10.66 17.50 7.75
CA SER A 39 -10.57 16.07 7.90
C SER A 39 -9.49 15.64 6.92
N CYS A 40 -8.33 15.27 7.43
CA CYS A 40 -7.37 14.48 6.69
C CYS A 40 -8.09 13.15 6.47
N GLY A 41 -8.95 13.10 5.46
CA GLY A 41 -9.51 11.85 4.97
C GLY A 41 -8.30 10.96 4.69
N ALA A 42 -8.30 9.73 5.22
CA ALA A 42 -7.31 8.75 4.82
C ALA A 42 -7.30 8.78 3.29
N GLU A 43 -6.19 9.25 2.69
CA GLU A 43 -6.06 9.23 1.24
C GLU A 43 -6.35 7.80 0.80
N ASP A 44 -7.29 7.66 -0.11
CA ASP A 44 -7.59 6.38 -0.73
C ASP A 44 -6.27 5.91 -1.39
N SER A 45 -5.59 4.96 -0.75
CA SER A 45 -4.29 4.48 -1.20
C SER A 45 -4.38 3.72 -2.53
N ILE A 46 -5.61 3.40 -2.94
CA ILE A 46 -5.89 2.61 -4.14
C ILE A 46 -5.66 3.44 -5.40
N SER A 47 -4.74 2.98 -6.21
CA SER A 47 -4.41 3.62 -7.48
C SER A 47 -5.49 3.35 -8.54
N ARG A 48 -5.97 4.41 -9.17
CA ARG A 48 -6.88 4.34 -10.34
C ARG A 48 -6.18 4.62 -11.66
N ARG A 49 -4.85 4.71 -11.65
CA ARG A 49 -4.07 5.08 -12.82
C ARG A 49 -4.13 4.04 -13.93
N PHE A 50 -4.02 2.77 -13.56
CA PHE A 50 -4.11 1.64 -14.49
C PHE A 50 -5.17 0.68 -13.99
N HIS A 51 -6.01 0.22 -14.92
CA HIS A 51 -7.08 -0.70 -14.57
C HIS A 51 -6.51 -2.05 -14.13
N CYS A 52 -7.06 -2.57 -13.02
CA CYS A 52 -6.76 -3.90 -12.54
C CYS A 52 -8.05 -4.69 -12.32
N ARG A 53 -8.13 -5.87 -12.91
CA ARG A 53 -9.21 -6.82 -12.72
C ARG A 53 -8.69 -8.24 -12.87
N PHE A 54 -8.55 -8.92 -11.75
CA PHE A 54 -8.06 -10.30 -11.68
C PHE A 54 -8.89 -11.08 -10.67
N THR A 55 -9.37 -12.27 -11.06
CA THR A 55 -10.15 -13.17 -10.18
C THR A 55 -9.63 -14.59 -10.37
N PHE A 56 -9.28 -15.26 -9.26
CA PHE A 56 -8.71 -16.60 -9.26
C PHE A 56 -9.36 -17.47 -8.19
N HIS A 57 -9.74 -18.69 -8.56
CA HIS A 57 -10.41 -19.64 -7.69
C HIS A 57 -9.41 -20.71 -7.21
N THR A 58 -8.97 -20.64 -5.95
CA THR A 58 -7.91 -21.52 -5.42
C THR A 58 -8.33 -22.99 -5.38
N GLN A 59 -9.60 -23.27 -5.22
CA GLN A 59 -10.13 -24.65 -5.14
C GLN A 59 -9.84 -25.49 -6.39
N ASN A 60 -9.72 -24.85 -7.55
CA ASN A 60 -9.43 -25.54 -8.81
C ASN A 60 -7.92 -25.81 -8.99
N HIS A 61 -7.09 -25.21 -8.14
CA HIS A 61 -5.64 -25.25 -8.22
C HIS A 61 -5.02 -25.41 -6.82
N PRO A 62 -5.25 -26.52 -6.13
CA PRO A 62 -4.80 -26.70 -4.75
C PRO A 62 -3.27 -26.62 -4.65
N GLY A 63 -2.77 -25.91 -3.61
CA GLY A 63 -1.35 -25.77 -3.35
C GLY A 63 -0.60 -24.84 -4.29
N ASN A 64 -1.32 -23.99 -5.06
CA ASN A 64 -0.75 -23.00 -5.94
C ASN A 64 0.00 -21.90 -5.17
N THR A 65 0.97 -21.25 -5.82
CA THR A 65 1.82 -20.22 -5.20
C THR A 65 1.06 -18.95 -4.84
N LEU A 66 -0.07 -18.64 -5.49
CA LEU A 66 -0.90 -17.48 -5.13
C LEU A 66 -1.55 -17.69 -3.76
N GLU A 67 -2.10 -18.87 -3.52
CA GLU A 67 -2.70 -19.22 -2.24
C GLU A 67 -1.66 -19.27 -1.12
N ILE A 68 -0.48 -19.86 -1.40
CA ILE A 68 0.65 -19.89 -0.46
C ILE A 68 1.08 -18.47 -0.08
N ALA A 69 1.17 -17.55 -1.03
CA ALA A 69 1.54 -16.16 -0.79
C ALA A 69 0.53 -15.41 0.10
N LEU A 70 -0.76 -15.77 0.08
CA LEU A 70 -1.80 -15.12 0.89
C LEU A 70 -1.99 -15.78 2.26
N ASN A 71 -1.59 -17.02 2.44
CA ASN A 71 -1.68 -17.74 3.72
C ASN A 71 -0.44 -17.55 4.60
N GLY A 72 0.73 -17.20 4.03
CA GLY A 72 1.96 -16.95 4.78
C GLY A 72 2.13 -15.47 5.11
N PHE A 73 2.78 -15.15 6.24
CA PHE A 73 3.15 -13.78 6.59
C PHE A 73 4.44 -13.35 5.88
N GLY A 74 4.48 -12.12 5.38
CA GLY A 74 5.63 -11.58 4.64
C GLY A 74 5.91 -12.31 3.32
N THR A 75 4.90 -13.02 2.80
CA THR A 75 5.00 -13.79 1.56
C THR A 75 4.26 -13.09 0.43
N TYR A 76 4.92 -13.00 -0.72
CA TYR A 76 4.41 -12.31 -1.90
C TYR A 76 4.71 -13.11 -3.16
N THR A 77 3.96 -12.86 -4.23
CA THR A 77 4.24 -13.43 -5.54
C THR A 77 3.98 -12.41 -6.65
N PHE A 78 4.81 -12.43 -7.70
CA PHE A 78 4.50 -11.77 -8.96
C PHE A 78 3.46 -12.59 -9.71
N VAL A 79 2.49 -11.92 -10.28
CA VAL A 79 1.43 -12.55 -11.07
C VAL A 79 1.34 -11.87 -12.42
N SER A 80 1.29 -12.67 -13.48
CA SER A 80 0.96 -12.21 -14.82
C SER A 80 0.07 -13.24 -15.52
N ALA A 81 -0.59 -12.85 -16.60
CA ALA A 81 -1.48 -13.74 -17.35
C ALA A 81 -1.15 -13.71 -18.84
N SER A 82 -1.34 -14.82 -19.52
CA SER A 82 -1.29 -14.83 -20.99
C SER A 82 -2.25 -15.86 -21.57
N TYR A 83 -2.71 -15.62 -22.78
CA TYR A 83 -3.51 -16.54 -23.55
C TYR A 83 -2.64 -17.19 -24.62
N LYS A 84 -2.42 -18.52 -24.50
CA LYS A 84 -1.57 -19.31 -25.42
C LYS A 84 -2.25 -20.64 -25.71
N ASN A 85 -2.18 -21.09 -26.96
CA ASN A 85 -2.73 -22.38 -27.39
C ASN A 85 -4.19 -22.59 -26.94
N ASN A 86 -5.02 -21.55 -27.02
CA ASN A 86 -6.42 -21.54 -26.60
C ASN A 86 -6.63 -21.77 -25.09
N ILE A 87 -5.62 -21.57 -24.26
CA ILE A 87 -5.68 -21.71 -22.81
C ILE A 87 -5.15 -20.44 -22.15
N TRP A 88 -5.78 -20.02 -21.09
CA TRP A 88 -5.24 -19.00 -20.20
C TRP A 88 -4.24 -19.60 -19.24
N HIS A 89 -3.09 -18.93 -19.11
CA HIS A 89 -2.01 -19.26 -18.21
C HIS A 89 -1.83 -18.13 -17.21
N ILE A 90 -1.77 -18.46 -15.93
CA ILE A 90 -1.36 -17.55 -14.86
C ILE A 90 0.06 -17.93 -14.46
N TYR A 91 0.99 -17.01 -14.60
CA TYR A 91 2.36 -17.18 -14.17
C TYR A 91 2.53 -16.55 -12.79
N SER A 92 3.05 -17.32 -11.86
CA SER A 92 3.28 -16.89 -10.48
C SER A 92 4.73 -17.16 -10.09
N THR A 93 5.44 -16.11 -9.61
CA THR A 93 6.83 -16.21 -9.17
C THR A 93 6.94 -15.71 -7.74
N PRO A 94 7.03 -16.61 -6.73
CA PRO A 94 7.05 -16.25 -5.33
C PRO A 94 8.39 -15.61 -4.90
N ASN A 95 8.33 -14.88 -3.78
CA ASN A 95 9.51 -14.27 -3.15
C ASN A 95 10.34 -15.26 -2.30
N ASP A 96 10.34 -16.55 -2.63
CA ASP A 96 11.01 -17.62 -1.88
C ASP A 96 12.51 -17.74 -2.15
N GLY A 97 13.03 -16.91 -3.05
CA GLY A 97 14.45 -16.89 -3.46
C GLY A 97 14.84 -17.95 -4.48
N ARG A 98 13.93 -18.84 -4.85
CA ARG A 98 14.20 -19.86 -5.89
C ARG A 98 13.99 -19.32 -7.30
N ASN A 99 13.30 -18.19 -7.44
CA ASN A 99 12.93 -17.55 -8.72
C ASN A 99 12.24 -18.51 -9.71
N LYS A 100 11.59 -19.54 -9.18
CA LYS A 100 10.87 -20.52 -10.00
C LYS A 100 9.47 -20.01 -10.27
N THR A 101 9.12 -19.83 -11.53
CA THR A 101 7.77 -19.47 -11.95
C THR A 101 6.91 -20.73 -12.07
N GLU A 102 5.76 -20.72 -11.43
CA GLU A 102 4.69 -21.67 -11.61
C GLU A 102 3.83 -21.24 -12.80
N ASP A 103 3.43 -22.19 -13.64
CA ASP A 103 2.49 -22.00 -14.75
C ASP A 103 1.17 -22.70 -14.42
N ILE A 104 0.15 -21.92 -14.09
CA ILE A 104 -1.18 -22.41 -13.71
C ILE A 104 -2.10 -22.27 -14.91
N ARG A 105 -2.61 -23.41 -15.41
CA ARG A 105 -3.49 -23.44 -16.57
C ARG A 105 -4.94 -23.31 -16.14
N ILE A 106 -5.65 -22.32 -16.69
CA ILE A 106 -7.07 -22.08 -16.43
C ILE A 106 -7.90 -22.90 -17.41
N THR A 107 -8.49 -23.98 -16.91
CA THR A 107 -9.29 -24.91 -17.72
C THR A 107 -10.73 -25.07 -17.26
N ALA A 108 -11.02 -24.71 -16.00
CA ALA A 108 -12.38 -24.80 -15.45
C ALA A 108 -13.32 -23.76 -16.06
N ALA A 109 -14.48 -24.20 -16.52
CA ALA A 109 -15.46 -23.35 -17.21
C ALA A 109 -15.82 -22.06 -16.46
N PRO A 110 -16.07 -22.04 -15.14
CA PRO A 110 -16.35 -20.80 -14.41
C PRO A 110 -15.19 -19.82 -14.44
N GLU A 111 -13.93 -20.28 -14.36
CA GLU A 111 -12.75 -19.43 -14.37
C GLU A 111 -12.45 -18.82 -15.73
N LEU A 112 -12.76 -19.54 -16.81
CA LEU A 112 -12.58 -19.05 -18.17
C LEU A 112 -13.37 -17.76 -18.45
N GLN A 113 -14.52 -17.56 -17.79
CA GLN A 113 -15.28 -16.33 -17.91
C GLN A 113 -14.55 -15.15 -17.30
N TYR A 114 -13.89 -15.35 -16.14
CA TYR A 114 -13.08 -14.31 -15.49
C TYR A 114 -11.79 -14.05 -16.25
N ALA A 115 -11.13 -15.09 -16.75
CA ALA A 115 -9.88 -14.98 -17.48
C ALA A 115 -9.98 -14.10 -18.74
N LYS A 116 -11.13 -14.13 -19.43
CA LYS A 116 -11.38 -13.29 -20.61
C LYS A 116 -11.31 -11.79 -20.36
N VAL A 117 -11.47 -11.36 -19.12
CA VAL A 117 -11.50 -9.94 -18.71
C VAL A 117 -10.32 -9.58 -17.80
N TYR A 118 -9.30 -10.43 -17.74
CA TYR A 118 -8.09 -10.13 -16.96
C TYR A 118 -7.41 -8.88 -17.47
N ASN A 119 -7.11 -8.01 -16.52
CA ASN A 119 -6.26 -6.86 -16.69
C ASN A 119 -5.40 -6.73 -15.43
N LEU A 120 -4.09 -6.87 -15.57
CA LEU A 120 -3.16 -6.89 -14.45
C LEU A 120 -2.31 -5.62 -14.46
N GLY A 121 -2.96 -4.46 -14.37
CA GLY A 121 -2.32 -3.17 -14.21
C GLY A 121 -1.61 -2.65 -15.47
N ALA A 122 -0.55 -1.88 -15.27
CA ALA A 122 0.10 -1.07 -16.30
C ALA A 122 0.72 -1.88 -17.45
N ASN A 123 1.24 -3.09 -17.15
CA ASN A 123 1.92 -3.94 -18.14
C ASN A 123 1.75 -5.42 -17.79
N ASN A 124 0.49 -5.84 -17.58
CA ASN A 124 0.13 -7.24 -17.34
C ASN A 124 0.95 -7.90 -16.22
N GLY A 125 1.12 -7.17 -15.11
CA GLY A 125 1.87 -7.70 -13.97
C GLY A 125 1.47 -7.03 -12.66
N ILE A 126 1.12 -7.85 -11.66
CA ILE A 126 0.84 -7.39 -10.29
C ILE A 126 1.68 -8.18 -9.27
N ILE A 127 1.78 -7.63 -8.08
CA ILE A 127 2.37 -8.24 -6.90
C ILE A 127 1.24 -8.47 -5.92
N ILE A 128 1.04 -9.69 -5.45
CA ILE A 128 0.06 -9.98 -4.40
C ILE A 128 0.73 -10.70 -3.23
N GLY A 129 0.19 -10.52 -2.03
CA GLY A 129 0.69 -11.23 -0.87
C GLY A 129 0.04 -10.83 0.44
N ASN A 130 0.54 -11.41 1.52
CA ASN A 130 0.13 -11.10 2.87
C ASN A 130 1.30 -10.49 3.63
N SER A 131 1.06 -9.32 4.21
CA SER A 131 2.05 -8.59 4.98
C SER A 131 2.39 -9.28 6.32
N ASN A 132 3.43 -8.83 7.00
CA ASN A 132 3.77 -9.33 8.33
C ASN A 132 2.67 -9.04 9.37
N PHE A 133 1.81 -8.05 9.11
CA PHE A 133 0.69 -7.65 9.97
C PHE A 133 -0.66 -8.25 9.52
N ASN A 134 -0.63 -9.34 8.74
CA ASN A 134 -1.82 -10.03 8.25
C ASN A 134 -2.77 -9.11 7.44
N LYS A 135 -2.19 -8.29 6.56
CA LYS A 135 -2.93 -7.45 5.61
C LYS A 135 -2.64 -7.91 4.20
N TYR A 136 -3.66 -8.25 3.47
CA TYR A 136 -3.53 -8.56 2.05
C TYR A 136 -3.13 -7.31 1.28
N ARG A 137 -2.13 -7.44 0.42
CA ARG A 137 -1.56 -6.36 -0.39
C ARG A 137 -1.54 -6.74 -1.85
N ALA A 138 -1.89 -5.79 -2.68
CA ALA A 138 -1.73 -5.91 -4.12
C ALA A 138 -1.13 -4.62 -4.68
N TYR A 139 -0.11 -4.74 -5.52
CA TYR A 139 0.56 -3.62 -6.17
C TYR A 139 0.73 -3.88 -7.65
N ASP A 140 0.82 -2.81 -8.45
CA ASP A 140 1.32 -2.92 -9.81
C ASP A 140 2.79 -3.36 -9.79
N ARG A 141 3.17 -4.22 -10.71
CA ARG A 141 4.56 -4.68 -10.83
C ARG A 141 5.48 -3.68 -11.54
N GLN A 142 4.98 -2.54 -11.99
CA GLN A 142 5.76 -1.53 -12.68
C GLN A 142 6.21 -0.42 -11.72
N CYS A 143 7.42 0.11 -11.96
CA CYS A 143 7.95 1.23 -11.18
C CYS A 143 7.19 2.52 -11.52
N PRO A 144 6.43 3.12 -10.58
CA PRO A 144 5.64 4.32 -10.85
C PRO A 144 6.53 5.51 -11.25
N ASN A 145 7.67 5.66 -10.60
CA ASN A 145 8.59 6.77 -10.84
C ASN A 145 9.25 6.73 -12.22
N CYS A 146 9.53 5.52 -12.75
CA CYS A 146 10.04 5.39 -14.10
C CYS A 146 8.96 5.65 -15.16
N ILE A 147 7.72 5.23 -14.89
CA ILE A 147 6.58 5.56 -15.75
C ILE A 147 6.40 7.08 -15.84
N ASP A 148 6.50 7.78 -14.71
CA ASP A 148 6.36 9.25 -14.65
C ASP A 148 7.50 9.97 -15.38
N GLN A 149 8.72 9.48 -15.20
CA GLN A 149 9.91 10.14 -15.73
C GLN A 149 10.14 9.88 -17.22
N TYR A 150 9.89 8.66 -17.70
CA TYR A 150 10.27 8.25 -19.05
C TYR A 150 9.08 8.01 -19.99
N GLY A 151 7.86 7.94 -19.44
CA GLY A 151 6.69 7.49 -20.18
C GLY A 151 6.69 5.98 -20.46
N GLY A 152 5.58 5.48 -21.02
CA GLY A 152 5.38 4.05 -21.24
C GLY A 152 5.16 3.25 -19.95
N THR A 153 5.09 1.93 -20.03
CA THR A 153 4.70 1.06 -18.91
C THR A 153 5.63 -0.15 -18.72
N ASN A 154 6.82 -0.16 -19.34
CA ASN A 154 7.71 -1.32 -19.28
C ASN A 154 8.93 -1.07 -18.37
N PHE A 155 8.66 -0.96 -17.06
CA PHE A 155 9.68 -0.81 -16.01
C PHE A 155 9.43 -1.82 -14.89
N PRO A 156 9.53 -3.14 -15.15
CA PRO A 156 9.16 -4.16 -14.19
C PRO A 156 10.06 -4.13 -12.95
N LEU A 157 9.43 -4.28 -11.81
CA LEU A 157 10.10 -4.49 -10.54
C LEU A 157 10.57 -5.95 -10.42
N ASN A 158 11.72 -6.15 -9.80
CA ASN A 158 12.30 -7.44 -9.49
C ASN A 158 12.36 -7.67 -7.98
N TRP A 159 12.43 -8.93 -7.55
CA TRP A 159 12.71 -9.24 -6.15
C TRP A 159 14.07 -8.68 -5.73
N ASN A 160 14.12 -8.03 -4.57
CA ASN A 160 15.40 -7.65 -3.98
C ASN A 160 16.06 -8.90 -3.35
N SER A 161 17.22 -9.31 -3.88
CA SER A 161 17.94 -10.49 -3.39
C SER A 161 18.40 -10.36 -1.93
N ALA A 162 18.62 -9.13 -1.45
CA ALA A 162 19.03 -8.86 -0.07
C ALA A 162 17.86 -8.97 0.92
N ASN A 163 16.64 -8.66 0.49
CA ASN A 163 15.44 -8.78 1.32
C ASN A 163 14.23 -9.13 0.46
N ARG A 164 13.68 -10.32 0.64
CA ARG A 164 12.58 -10.87 -0.15
C ARG A 164 11.23 -10.16 0.03
N GLN A 165 11.09 -9.31 1.06
CA GLN A 165 9.90 -8.48 1.28
C GLN A 165 10.02 -7.11 0.61
N GLN A 166 10.97 -6.98 -0.32
CA GLN A 166 11.27 -5.77 -1.06
C GLN A 166 11.35 -6.05 -2.56
N VAL A 167 11.08 -5.01 -3.32
CA VAL A 167 11.27 -5.02 -4.78
C VAL A 167 12.17 -3.86 -5.19
N ILE A 168 12.94 -4.08 -6.26
CA ILE A 168 13.89 -3.12 -6.80
C ILE A 168 13.57 -2.82 -8.28
N CYS A 169 13.67 -1.58 -8.66
CA CYS A 169 13.62 -1.16 -10.06
C CYS A 169 15.02 -1.20 -10.67
N ALA A 170 15.22 -2.00 -11.70
CA ALA A 170 16.51 -2.07 -12.41
C ALA A 170 16.89 -0.76 -13.13
N LYS A 171 15.91 0.12 -13.46
CA LYS A 171 16.14 1.37 -14.19
C LYS A 171 16.57 2.52 -13.30
N CYS A 172 15.89 2.74 -12.17
CA CYS A 172 16.13 3.88 -11.28
C CYS A 172 16.73 3.49 -9.92
N HIS A 173 16.91 2.20 -9.69
CA HIS A 173 17.50 1.60 -8.49
C HIS A 173 16.73 1.87 -7.18
N ARG A 174 15.52 2.44 -7.25
CA ARG A 174 14.67 2.57 -6.06
C ARG A 174 14.28 1.21 -5.52
N ILE A 175 14.33 1.07 -4.20
CA ILE A 175 13.87 -0.11 -3.46
C ILE A 175 12.58 0.26 -2.74
N TYR A 176 11.59 -0.59 -2.84
CA TYR A 176 10.28 -0.43 -2.20
C TYR A 176 10.04 -1.57 -1.22
N ASP A 177 9.48 -1.26 -0.05
CA ASP A 177 8.93 -2.28 0.84
C ASP A 177 7.56 -2.74 0.35
N LEU A 178 7.20 -3.99 0.65
CA LEU A 178 5.90 -4.55 0.30
C LEU A 178 4.89 -4.49 1.45
N GLU A 179 5.30 -4.01 2.63
CA GLU A 179 4.39 -3.81 3.76
C GLU A 179 3.46 -2.61 3.52
N TYR A 180 4.04 -1.51 3.03
CA TYR A 180 3.32 -0.24 2.79
C TYR A 180 3.47 0.30 1.36
N GLY A 181 4.35 -0.29 0.57
CA GLY A 181 4.67 0.15 -0.79
C GLY A 181 5.54 1.39 -0.87
N ASN A 182 6.19 1.79 0.23
CA ASN A 182 7.01 3.00 0.30
C ASN A 182 8.41 2.78 -0.31
N ILE A 183 9.02 3.86 -0.79
CA ILE A 183 10.45 3.87 -1.12
C ILE A 183 11.22 3.80 0.20
N ILE A 184 12.17 2.87 0.30
CA ILE A 184 13.05 2.70 1.45
C ILE A 184 14.51 2.94 1.13
N ASP A 185 14.85 2.98 -0.15
CA ASP A 185 16.18 3.35 -0.63
C ASP A 185 16.09 3.94 -2.06
N GLY A 186 17.01 4.84 -2.37
CA GLY A 186 17.06 5.58 -3.63
C GLY A 186 16.46 6.98 -3.54
N ALA A 187 16.26 7.62 -4.68
CA ALA A 187 15.69 8.98 -4.74
C ALA A 187 14.22 9.01 -4.32
N ASP A 188 13.77 10.10 -3.71
CA ASP A 188 12.37 10.34 -3.35
C ASP A 188 11.43 10.24 -4.56
N GLY A 189 10.15 9.97 -4.28
CA GLY A 189 9.14 9.88 -5.32
C GLY A 189 7.86 9.19 -4.88
N SER A 190 7.10 8.73 -5.84
CA SER A 190 5.82 8.04 -5.60
C SER A 190 6.03 6.63 -5.05
N ARG A 191 5.19 6.25 -4.09
CA ARG A 191 5.06 4.87 -3.59
C ARG A 191 4.53 3.94 -4.68
N LEU A 192 4.55 2.63 -4.44
CA LEU A 192 3.94 1.64 -5.32
C LEU A 192 2.45 1.93 -5.55
N MET A 193 1.97 1.67 -6.76
CA MET A 193 0.56 1.76 -7.12
C MET A 193 -0.19 0.58 -6.50
N GLU A 194 -1.00 0.85 -5.49
CA GLU A 194 -1.73 -0.15 -4.72
C GLU A 194 -3.10 -0.44 -5.36
N TYR A 195 -3.53 -1.69 -5.33
CA TYR A 195 -4.86 -2.17 -5.74
C TYR A 195 -5.59 -2.76 -4.56
N SER A 196 -6.92 -2.79 -4.63
CA SER A 196 -7.73 -3.53 -3.67
C SER A 196 -7.51 -5.03 -3.85
N LEU A 197 -7.31 -5.76 -2.74
CA LEU A 197 -7.24 -7.22 -2.73
C LEU A 197 -8.21 -7.78 -1.71
N SER A 198 -9.04 -8.72 -2.14
CA SER A 198 -9.84 -9.56 -1.28
C SER A 198 -9.45 -11.04 -1.46
N TYR A 199 -9.37 -11.75 -0.35
CA TYR A 199 -9.15 -13.20 -0.31
C TYR A 199 -10.09 -13.82 0.72
N GLY A 200 -11.06 -14.56 0.27
CA GLY A 200 -12.12 -15.09 1.13
C GLY A 200 -12.88 -16.24 0.48
N THR A 201 -13.79 -16.81 1.25
CA THR A 201 -14.65 -17.91 0.77
C THR A 201 -15.51 -17.48 -0.42
N ALA A 202 -15.56 -18.31 -1.44
CA ALA A 202 -16.44 -18.09 -2.58
C ALA A 202 -17.90 -18.04 -2.16
N THR A 203 -18.73 -17.29 -2.89
CA THR A 203 -20.17 -17.12 -2.60
C THR A 203 -20.96 -18.43 -2.60
N ASN A 204 -20.47 -19.45 -3.32
CA ASN A 204 -21.04 -20.80 -3.33
C ASN A 204 -20.57 -21.69 -2.17
N GLY A 205 -19.77 -21.16 -1.23
CA GLY A 205 -19.26 -21.87 -0.07
C GLY A 205 -18.13 -22.87 -0.36
N THR A 206 -17.69 -23.00 -1.61
CA THR A 206 -16.62 -23.94 -1.98
C THR A 206 -15.33 -23.20 -2.31
N GLY A 207 -14.28 -23.46 -1.53
CA GLY A 207 -12.94 -22.89 -1.72
C GLY A 207 -12.85 -21.38 -1.47
N LYS A 208 -11.71 -20.81 -1.81
CA LYS A 208 -11.43 -19.37 -1.67
C LYS A 208 -11.24 -18.72 -3.04
N VAL A 209 -11.56 -17.45 -3.09
CA VAL A 209 -11.38 -16.59 -4.27
C VAL A 209 -10.43 -15.45 -3.93
N ILE A 210 -9.48 -15.24 -4.80
CA ILE A 210 -8.60 -14.08 -4.83
C ILE A 210 -9.20 -13.09 -5.84
N SER A 211 -9.46 -11.86 -5.42
CA SER A 211 -9.92 -10.79 -6.32
C SER A 211 -9.05 -9.56 -6.13
N VAL A 212 -8.46 -9.05 -7.22
CA VAL A 212 -7.70 -7.80 -7.26
C VAL A 212 -8.38 -6.85 -8.22
N TYR A 213 -8.60 -5.61 -7.78
CA TYR A 213 -9.36 -4.62 -8.55
C TYR A 213 -9.08 -3.18 -8.09
N ASN A 214 -9.53 -2.22 -8.91
CA ASN A 214 -9.56 -0.77 -8.58
C ASN A 214 -10.75 -0.06 -9.22
#